data_bfa7281423b081d90918f0f4a1b4778c
#
_entry.id   bfa7281423b081d90918f0f4a1b4778c
#
_cell.length_a   1.000
_cell.length_b   1.000
_cell.length_c   1.000
_cell.angle_alpha   90.00
_cell.angle_beta   90.00
_cell.angle_gamma   90.00
#
_symmetry.space_group_name_H-M   'P 1'
#
loop_
_entity.id
_entity.type
_entity.pdbx_description
1 polymer ?
#
loop_
_entity_poly.entity_id
_entity_poly.type
_entity_poly.pdbx_seq_one_letter_code
_entity_poly.pdbx_strand_id
1 'polypeptide(L)'
;MRIPVSSKLFLQTSLCAVLLLFTAHLRSAGGVVGEAGSCMIKIGFYTAHFSIYQPDANGNDVFCEDLPDVEKTIFVLEYLHQSLEKVPVDFRIIEDKQNFGQFARWENIEAIEDLESQTVFALTPSIHSNKRLTAEYEFEQSGNYIGIVTAPHPTKDILYHAVFPFKVGSAGYGYWPLILLVILLLQLLKMISQGGLQKIAGKLRATMDSDRKNTARGAK
;
A
#
# COMPACT_ATOMS: atom_id res chain seq x y z
N MET A 1 35.08 7.69 33.14
CA MET A 1 35.16 6.88 31.90
C MET A 1 34.70 7.76 30.75
N ARG A 2 35.63 8.38 29.97
CA ARG A 2 35.31 9.34 28.91
C ARG A 2 34.98 8.56 27.63
N ILE A 3 33.74 8.67 27.16
CA ILE A 3 33.31 8.09 25.88
C ILE A 3 34.07 8.84 24.78
N PRO A 4 34.84 8.17 23.91
CA PRO A 4 35.59 8.82 22.85
C PRO A 4 34.68 9.61 21.92
N VAL A 5 35.05 10.83 21.55
CA VAL A 5 34.31 11.80 20.75
C VAL A 5 33.85 11.20 19.41
N SER A 6 34.58 10.25 18.87
CA SER A 6 34.25 9.50 17.64
C SER A 6 32.93 8.72 17.73
N SER A 7 32.57 8.18 18.91
CA SER A 7 31.32 7.38 19.03
C SER A 7 30.06 8.25 19.07
N LYS A 8 30.17 9.49 19.55
CA LYS A 8 29.05 10.45 19.57
C LYS A 8 28.75 10.98 18.15
N LEU A 9 29.80 11.22 17.37
CA LEU A 9 29.64 11.70 15.99
C LEU A 9 28.97 10.63 15.11
N PHE A 10 29.34 9.35 15.26
CA PHE A 10 28.70 8.24 14.54
C PHE A 10 27.23 8.02 14.95
N LEU A 11 26.90 8.20 16.22
CA LEU A 11 25.54 8.08 16.70
C LEU A 11 24.66 9.20 16.13
N GLN A 12 25.20 10.41 16.01
CA GLN A 12 24.50 11.58 15.49
C GLN A 12 24.29 11.50 13.97
N THR A 13 25.29 11.03 13.22
CA THR A 13 25.15 10.82 11.76
C THR A 13 24.22 9.67 11.43
N SER A 14 24.21 8.59 12.22
CA SER A 14 23.26 7.47 12.04
C SER A 14 21.83 7.89 12.34
N LEU A 15 21.59 8.72 13.34
CA LEU A 15 20.28 9.25 13.69
C LEU A 15 19.75 10.20 12.61
N CYS A 16 20.59 11.07 12.05
CA CYS A 16 20.23 11.94 10.92
C CYS A 16 19.90 11.14 9.65
N ALA A 17 20.65 10.09 9.33
CA ALA A 17 20.37 9.25 8.16
C ALA A 17 19.03 8.50 8.30
N VAL A 18 18.68 8.02 9.49
CA VAL A 18 17.37 7.40 9.77
C VAL A 18 16.24 8.42 9.65
N LEU A 19 16.42 9.64 10.16
CA LEU A 19 15.44 10.73 10.05
C LEU A 19 15.21 11.16 8.59
N LEU A 20 16.27 11.23 7.76
CA LEU A 20 16.16 11.56 6.34
C LEU A 20 15.45 10.48 5.52
N LEU A 21 15.53 9.20 5.91
CA LEU A 21 14.80 8.12 5.28
C LEU A 21 13.29 8.15 5.62
N PHE A 22 12.92 8.76 6.74
CA PHE A 22 11.51 8.91 7.13
C PHE A 22 10.77 10.03 6.37
N THR A 23 11.48 10.98 5.78
CA THR A 23 10.85 12.12 5.07
C THR A 23 10.49 11.84 3.61
N ALA A 24 10.82 10.65 3.07
CA ALA A 24 10.64 10.32 1.65
C ALA A 24 9.24 9.77 1.28
N HIS A 25 8.22 9.89 2.14
CA HIS A 25 6.88 9.40 1.86
C HIS A 25 5.92 10.50 1.38
N LEU A 26 6.34 11.32 0.40
CA LEU A 26 5.41 12.11 -0.40
C LEU A 26 4.85 11.19 -1.49
N ARG A 27 3.78 10.46 -1.17
CA ARG A 27 2.99 9.72 -2.15
C ARG A 27 2.16 10.73 -2.94
N SER A 28 2.50 10.93 -4.20
CA SER A 28 1.59 11.52 -5.16
C SER A 28 0.80 10.39 -5.80
N ALA A 29 -0.36 10.06 -5.23
CA ALA A 29 -1.31 9.14 -5.84
C ALA A 29 -2.20 9.93 -6.80
N GLY A 30 -2.20 9.56 -8.07
CA GLY A 30 -3.23 9.99 -9.01
C GLY A 30 -4.48 9.14 -8.78
N GLY A 31 -5.64 9.78 -8.57
CA GLY A 31 -6.93 9.12 -8.54
C GLY A 31 -7.80 9.48 -7.35
N VAL A 32 -7.53 8.98 -6.18
CA VAL A 32 -8.31 9.28 -4.98
C VAL A 32 -7.51 10.19 -4.07
N VAL A 33 -8.03 11.38 -3.78
CA VAL A 33 -7.42 12.30 -2.81
C VAL A 33 -8.02 12.01 -1.44
N GLY A 34 -7.33 11.22 -0.62
CA GLY A 34 -7.72 10.97 0.76
C GLY A 34 -7.21 12.09 1.67
N GLU A 35 -8.09 12.97 2.15
CA GLU A 35 -7.90 13.54 3.49
C GLU A 35 -8.35 12.49 4.49
N ALA A 36 -7.74 12.44 5.67
CA ALA A 36 -8.00 11.40 6.67
C ALA A 36 -9.52 11.16 6.87
N GLY A 37 -10.04 10.08 6.30
CA GLY A 37 -11.44 9.64 6.41
C GLY A 37 -12.39 10.01 5.27
N SER A 38 -11.93 10.64 4.17
CA SER A 38 -12.80 10.88 3.02
C SER A 38 -12.09 10.59 1.69
N CYS A 39 -12.51 9.52 1.04
CA CYS A 39 -12.02 9.14 -0.28
C CYS A 39 -12.77 9.93 -1.34
N MET A 40 -12.14 10.91 -1.95
CA MET A 40 -12.75 11.76 -2.97
C MET A 40 -12.29 11.34 -4.36
N ILE A 41 -13.22 11.12 -5.27
CA ILE A 41 -12.94 10.82 -6.67
C ILE A 41 -13.46 11.95 -7.57
N LYS A 42 -12.68 12.31 -8.58
CA LYS A 42 -13.07 13.29 -9.61
C LYS A 42 -13.31 12.60 -10.94
N ILE A 43 -14.50 12.78 -11.50
CA ILE A 43 -14.93 12.26 -12.80
C ILE A 43 -15.10 13.49 -13.71
N GLY A 44 -14.03 13.93 -14.35
CA GLY A 44 -14.00 15.22 -15.02
C GLY A 44 -14.24 16.38 -14.06
N PHE A 45 -15.36 17.09 -14.23
CA PHE A 45 -15.77 18.18 -13.32
C PHE A 45 -16.70 17.70 -12.18
N TYR A 46 -17.17 16.45 -12.23
CA TYR A 46 -17.96 15.87 -11.16
C TYR A 46 -17.06 15.46 -9.98
N THR A 47 -17.65 15.51 -8.78
CA THR A 47 -17.02 15.04 -7.57
C THR A 47 -17.96 14.05 -6.87
N ALA A 48 -17.41 12.96 -6.41
CA ALA A 48 -18.12 11.96 -5.62
C ALA A 48 -17.27 11.51 -4.43
N HIS A 49 -17.92 11.07 -3.37
CA HIS A 49 -17.30 10.38 -2.26
C HIS A 49 -17.28 8.89 -2.57
N PHE A 50 -16.12 8.27 -2.49
CA PHE A 50 -15.91 6.87 -2.79
C PHE A 50 -15.54 6.11 -1.53
N SER A 51 -16.17 4.96 -1.31
CA SER A 51 -15.92 4.11 -0.16
C SER A 51 -15.97 2.66 -0.58
N ILE A 52 -15.07 1.86 -0.05
CA ILE A 52 -15.02 0.42 -0.28
C ILE A 52 -15.17 -0.27 1.08
N TYR A 53 -15.97 -1.31 1.13
CA TYR A 53 -16.24 -2.10 2.34
C TYR A 53 -15.97 -3.58 2.06
N GLN A 54 -15.40 -4.27 3.05
CA GLN A 54 -15.25 -5.72 3.08
C GLN A 54 -15.91 -6.25 4.37
N PRO A 55 -17.24 -6.45 4.37
CA PRO A 55 -18.00 -6.66 5.60
C PRO A 55 -17.70 -7.98 6.31
N ASP A 56 -17.30 -9.02 5.55
CA ASP A 56 -17.11 -10.36 6.11
C ASP A 56 -15.82 -10.47 6.93
N ALA A 57 -14.71 -9.84 6.49
CA ALA A 57 -13.44 -9.86 7.21
C ALA A 57 -13.21 -8.60 8.07
N ASN A 58 -13.64 -7.43 7.59
CA ASN A 58 -13.24 -6.15 8.17
C ASN A 58 -14.42 -5.33 8.73
N GLY A 59 -15.61 -5.91 8.78
CA GLY A 59 -16.79 -5.29 9.38
C GLY A 59 -17.15 -3.96 8.72
N ASN A 60 -17.05 -2.86 9.49
CA ASN A 60 -17.41 -1.51 9.02
C ASN A 60 -16.19 -0.65 8.60
N ASP A 61 -15.02 -1.24 8.46
CA ASP A 61 -13.84 -0.50 8.03
C ASP A 61 -14.02 0.00 6.60
N VAL A 62 -13.57 1.23 6.35
CA VAL A 62 -13.70 1.92 5.07
C VAL A 62 -12.34 2.01 4.41
N PHE A 63 -12.24 1.52 3.19
CA PHE A 63 -11.04 1.55 2.38
C PHE A 63 -11.19 2.53 1.22
N CYS A 64 -10.09 3.14 0.80
CA CYS A 64 -10.03 4.05 -0.36
C CYS A 64 -9.28 3.46 -1.55
N GLU A 65 -8.34 2.57 -1.31
CA GLU A 65 -7.41 2.03 -2.30
C GLU A 65 -7.20 0.52 -2.09
N ASP A 66 -6.25 0.15 -1.24
CA ASP A 66 -5.85 -1.25 -1.07
C ASP A 66 -6.80 -2.02 -0.14
N LEU A 67 -7.23 -3.19 -0.58
CA LEU A 67 -8.10 -4.10 0.14
C LEU A 67 -7.27 -5.22 0.76
N PRO A 68 -7.38 -5.45 2.08
CA PRO A 68 -6.56 -6.45 2.76
C PRO A 68 -6.90 -7.89 2.35
N ASP A 69 -8.18 -8.17 2.07
CA ASP A 69 -8.66 -9.52 1.90
C ASP A 69 -9.25 -9.78 0.51
N VAL A 70 -9.28 -11.07 0.13
CA VAL A 70 -9.90 -11.58 -1.08
C VAL A 70 -11.28 -12.08 -0.71
N GLU A 71 -12.29 -11.23 -0.88
CA GLU A 71 -13.66 -11.53 -0.46
C GLU A 71 -14.68 -10.65 -1.17
N LYS A 72 -15.94 -10.78 -0.76
CA LYS A 72 -17.03 -9.91 -1.19
C LYS A 72 -16.74 -8.47 -0.80
N THR A 73 -16.72 -7.61 -1.81
CA THR A 73 -16.39 -6.19 -1.68
C THR A 73 -17.56 -5.34 -2.19
N ILE A 74 -17.89 -4.31 -1.43
CA ILE A 74 -18.97 -3.37 -1.74
C ILE A 74 -18.35 -2.01 -2.04
N PHE A 75 -18.50 -1.55 -3.27
CA PHE A 75 -18.09 -0.23 -3.73
C PHE A 75 -19.28 0.73 -3.63
N VAL A 76 -19.09 1.86 -2.99
CA VAL A 76 -20.10 2.89 -2.83
C VAL A 76 -19.58 4.20 -3.36
N LEU A 77 -20.30 4.80 -4.30
CA LEU A 77 -20.02 6.10 -4.88
C LEU A 77 -21.16 7.06 -4.54
N GLU A 78 -20.94 7.98 -3.61
CA GLU A 78 -21.93 8.99 -3.22
C GLU A 78 -21.71 10.30 -4.00
N TYR A 79 -22.75 10.74 -4.72
CA TYR A 79 -22.66 11.89 -5.61
C TYR A 79 -22.71 13.19 -4.81
N LEU A 80 -21.64 13.96 -4.87
CA LEU A 80 -21.58 15.29 -4.28
C LEU A 80 -22.00 16.36 -5.28
N HIS A 81 -21.90 16.09 -6.58
CA HIS A 81 -22.30 16.99 -7.63
C HIS A 81 -23.71 16.64 -8.13
N GLN A 82 -24.66 17.56 -8.03
CA GLN A 82 -26.08 17.34 -8.35
C GLN A 82 -26.33 16.90 -9.80
N SER A 83 -25.49 17.32 -10.76
CA SER A 83 -25.67 16.91 -12.16
C SER A 83 -25.35 15.45 -12.40
N LEU A 84 -24.59 14.79 -11.51
CA LEU A 84 -24.27 13.36 -11.62
C LEU A 84 -25.52 12.47 -11.43
N GLU A 85 -26.51 12.97 -10.68
CA GLU A 85 -27.81 12.28 -10.50
C GLU A 85 -28.65 12.19 -11.77
N LYS A 86 -28.34 13.00 -12.77
CA LYS A 86 -29.15 13.17 -14.01
C LYS A 86 -28.54 12.49 -15.22
N VAL A 87 -27.35 11.95 -15.09
CA VAL A 87 -26.62 11.30 -16.19
C VAL A 87 -26.38 9.83 -15.86
N PRO A 88 -26.33 8.97 -16.88
CA PRO A 88 -26.01 7.57 -16.65
C PRO A 88 -24.55 7.42 -16.23
N VAL A 89 -24.33 6.73 -15.12
CA VAL A 89 -22.98 6.42 -14.61
C VAL A 89 -22.77 4.92 -14.72
N ASP A 90 -21.61 4.53 -15.23
CA ASP A 90 -21.15 3.14 -15.21
C ASP A 90 -19.96 2.96 -14.24
N PHE A 91 -19.76 1.71 -13.88
CA PHE A 91 -18.63 1.29 -13.06
C PHE A 91 -18.08 -0.02 -13.58
N ARG A 92 -16.78 -0.06 -13.81
CA ARG A 92 -16.08 -1.24 -14.34
C ARG A 92 -14.85 -1.53 -13.49
N ILE A 93 -14.53 -2.81 -13.30
CA ILE A 93 -13.30 -3.28 -12.69
C ILE A 93 -12.56 -4.14 -13.71
N ILE A 94 -11.28 -3.85 -13.94
CA ILE A 94 -10.40 -4.65 -14.78
C ILE A 94 -9.23 -5.16 -13.96
N GLU A 95 -8.67 -6.30 -14.37
CA GLU A 95 -7.39 -6.79 -13.87
C GLU A 95 -6.24 -6.00 -14.51
N ASP A 96 -5.28 -5.52 -13.72
CA ASP A 96 -4.11 -4.78 -14.23
C ASP A 96 -3.03 -5.74 -14.76
N LYS A 97 -3.27 -6.35 -15.92
CA LYS A 97 -2.32 -7.27 -16.56
C LYS A 97 -1.07 -6.58 -17.09
N GLN A 98 -1.15 -5.29 -17.38
CA GLN A 98 -0.04 -4.48 -17.88
C GLN A 98 0.85 -3.93 -16.75
N ASN A 99 0.42 -4.08 -15.49
CA ASN A 99 1.11 -3.57 -14.31
C ASN A 99 1.30 -2.04 -14.32
N PHE A 100 0.29 -1.30 -14.74
CA PHE A 100 0.29 0.16 -14.66
C PHE A 100 0.37 0.65 -13.21
N GLY A 101 -0.24 -0.09 -12.27
CA GLY A 101 -0.26 0.21 -10.85
C GLY A 101 -0.77 1.64 -10.60
N GLN A 102 -0.12 2.36 -9.69
CA GLN A 102 -0.48 3.75 -9.34
C GLN A 102 -0.36 4.76 -10.49
N PHE A 103 0.20 4.38 -11.63
CA PHE A 103 0.35 5.24 -12.82
C PHE A 103 -0.75 4.99 -13.85
N ALA A 104 -1.73 4.15 -13.55
CA ALA A 104 -2.88 3.91 -14.43
C ALA A 104 -3.61 5.22 -14.71
N ARG A 105 -3.84 5.50 -16.00
CA ARG A 105 -4.57 6.67 -16.49
C ARG A 105 -5.48 6.22 -17.61
N TRP A 106 -6.47 7.06 -17.95
CA TRP A 106 -7.42 6.74 -19.01
C TRP A 106 -6.73 6.44 -20.34
N GLU A 107 -5.71 7.21 -20.72
CA GLU A 107 -4.96 7.01 -21.95
C GLU A 107 -4.30 5.62 -22.04
N ASN A 108 -3.90 5.06 -20.90
CA ASN A 108 -3.35 3.71 -20.84
C ASN A 108 -4.45 2.65 -21.03
N ILE A 109 -5.62 2.89 -20.45
CA ILE A 109 -6.75 1.96 -20.52
C ILE A 109 -7.36 1.95 -21.92
N GLU A 110 -7.49 3.12 -22.53
CA GLU A 110 -8.01 3.27 -23.91
C GLU A 110 -7.13 2.58 -24.95
N ALA A 111 -5.83 2.46 -24.69
CA ALA A 111 -4.87 1.79 -25.56
C ALA A 111 -4.91 0.25 -25.46
N ILE A 112 -5.71 -0.32 -24.56
CA ILE A 112 -5.85 -1.78 -24.41
C ILE A 112 -6.74 -2.30 -25.54
N GLU A 113 -6.20 -3.14 -26.43
CA GLU A 113 -6.93 -3.69 -27.58
C GLU A 113 -8.11 -4.57 -27.18
N ASP A 114 -7.98 -5.35 -26.09
CA ASP A 114 -9.02 -6.25 -25.59
C ASP A 114 -9.31 -5.97 -24.11
N LEU A 115 -10.03 -4.88 -23.86
CA LEU A 115 -10.43 -4.48 -22.51
C LEU A 115 -11.43 -5.45 -21.89
N GLU A 116 -12.28 -6.09 -22.71
CA GLU A 116 -13.30 -7.02 -22.23
C GLU A 116 -12.68 -8.27 -21.60
N SER A 117 -11.59 -8.79 -22.14
CA SER A 117 -10.90 -9.97 -21.58
C SER A 117 -10.22 -9.71 -20.23
N GLN A 118 -10.04 -8.45 -19.88
CA GLN A 118 -9.48 -8.03 -18.59
C GLN A 118 -10.56 -7.55 -17.62
N THR A 119 -11.80 -7.38 -18.12
CA THR A 119 -12.93 -6.94 -17.31
C THR A 119 -13.41 -8.09 -16.42
N VAL A 120 -13.31 -7.89 -15.11
CA VAL A 120 -13.81 -8.85 -14.11
C VAL A 120 -15.21 -8.48 -13.63
N PHE A 121 -15.57 -7.21 -13.72
CA PHE A 121 -16.88 -6.72 -13.34
C PHE A 121 -17.27 -5.47 -14.14
N ALA A 122 -18.53 -5.36 -14.55
CA ALA A 122 -19.06 -4.16 -15.19
C ALA A 122 -20.54 -3.95 -14.86
N LEU A 123 -20.88 -2.75 -14.42
CA LEU A 123 -22.26 -2.27 -14.35
C LEU A 123 -22.62 -1.55 -15.64
N THR A 124 -23.82 -1.78 -16.13
CA THR A 124 -24.35 -1.02 -17.26
C THR A 124 -24.65 0.42 -16.86
N PRO A 125 -24.41 1.40 -17.75
CA PRO A 125 -24.71 2.79 -17.47
C PRO A 125 -26.16 2.99 -17.02
N SER A 126 -26.36 3.58 -15.85
CA SER A 126 -27.69 3.81 -15.29
C SER A 126 -27.77 5.11 -14.49
N ILE A 127 -28.97 5.68 -14.40
CA ILE A 127 -29.22 6.90 -13.64
C ILE A 127 -29.60 6.53 -12.21
N HIS A 128 -28.85 7.07 -11.25
CA HIS A 128 -29.05 6.83 -9.83
C HIS A 128 -29.62 8.08 -9.13
N SER A 129 -30.94 8.20 -9.09
CA SER A 129 -31.65 9.34 -8.49
C SER A 129 -31.52 9.41 -6.95
N ASN A 130 -31.05 8.35 -6.32
CA ASN A 130 -30.78 8.27 -4.87
C ASN A 130 -29.39 8.82 -4.47
N LYS A 131 -28.68 9.48 -5.38
CA LYS A 131 -27.34 10.03 -5.20
C LYS A 131 -26.24 9.02 -4.87
N ARG A 132 -26.51 7.75 -5.12
CA ARG A 132 -25.57 6.69 -4.77
C ARG A 132 -25.57 5.59 -5.83
N LEU A 133 -24.38 5.24 -6.29
CA LEU A 133 -24.13 4.00 -7.01
C LEU A 133 -23.52 3.02 -6.02
N THR A 134 -24.04 1.80 -6.00
CA THR A 134 -23.50 0.70 -5.20
C THR A 134 -23.22 -0.46 -6.14
N ALA A 135 -22.02 -1.02 -6.05
CA ALA A 135 -21.58 -2.19 -6.79
C ALA A 135 -21.04 -3.24 -5.82
N GLU A 136 -21.46 -4.49 -6.00
CA GLU A 136 -20.98 -5.62 -5.20
C GLU A 136 -20.23 -6.57 -6.12
N TYR A 137 -19.03 -6.96 -5.73
CA TYR A 137 -18.22 -7.93 -6.44
C TYR A 137 -17.43 -8.80 -5.46
N GLU A 138 -17.40 -10.10 -5.72
CA GLU A 138 -16.62 -11.06 -4.94
C GLU A 138 -15.34 -11.37 -5.69
N PHE A 139 -14.21 -10.98 -5.08
CA PHE A 139 -12.90 -11.26 -5.64
C PHE A 139 -12.52 -12.72 -5.36
N GLU A 140 -12.02 -13.41 -6.37
CA GLU A 140 -11.55 -14.80 -6.25
C GLU A 140 -10.04 -14.89 -6.06
N GLN A 141 -9.31 -13.87 -6.48
CA GLN A 141 -7.85 -13.86 -6.48
C GLN A 141 -7.29 -12.55 -5.95
N SER A 142 -6.14 -12.63 -5.26
CA SER A 142 -5.35 -11.46 -4.93
C SER A 142 -4.67 -10.92 -6.18
N GLY A 143 -4.58 -9.59 -6.29
CA GLY A 143 -3.96 -8.98 -7.46
C GLY A 143 -4.06 -7.47 -7.50
N ASN A 144 -3.58 -6.90 -8.61
CA ASN A 144 -3.74 -5.49 -8.93
C ASN A 144 -4.96 -5.33 -9.84
N TYR A 145 -5.81 -4.40 -9.48
CA TYR A 145 -7.04 -4.09 -10.22
C TYR A 145 -7.12 -2.59 -10.49
N ILE A 146 -7.93 -2.23 -11.47
CA ILE A 146 -8.21 -0.84 -11.81
C ILE A 146 -9.72 -0.67 -11.87
N GLY A 147 -10.24 0.24 -11.05
CA GLY A 147 -11.61 0.70 -11.13
C GLY A 147 -11.74 1.86 -12.11
N ILE A 148 -12.80 1.84 -12.89
CA ILE A 148 -13.11 2.86 -13.88
C ILE A 148 -14.56 3.31 -13.67
N VAL A 149 -14.74 4.61 -13.45
CA VAL A 149 -16.08 5.22 -13.40
C VAL A 149 -16.22 6.12 -14.62
N THR A 150 -17.29 5.94 -15.39
CA THR A 150 -17.57 6.77 -16.55
C THR A 150 -18.88 7.53 -16.37
N ALA A 151 -18.86 8.81 -16.71
CA ALA A 151 -20.05 9.66 -16.70
C ALA A 151 -20.01 10.63 -17.89
N PRO A 152 -21.11 10.77 -18.65
CA PRO A 152 -21.18 11.73 -19.74
C PRO A 152 -21.36 13.17 -19.23
N HIS A 153 -20.96 14.14 -20.02
CA HIS A 153 -21.33 15.51 -19.79
C HIS A 153 -22.84 15.73 -20.04
N PRO A 154 -23.54 16.52 -19.21
CA PRO A 154 -25.00 16.60 -19.27
C PRO A 154 -25.55 17.24 -20.56
N THR A 155 -24.73 18.00 -21.30
CA THR A 155 -25.18 18.74 -22.50
C THR A 155 -24.21 18.67 -23.68
N LYS A 156 -23.03 18.08 -23.52
CA LYS A 156 -22.01 17.93 -24.56
C LYS A 156 -21.77 16.46 -24.81
N ASP A 157 -21.36 16.11 -26.00
CA ASP A 157 -20.95 14.75 -26.35
C ASP A 157 -19.48 14.51 -25.89
N ILE A 158 -19.30 14.46 -24.57
CA ILE A 158 -18.02 14.23 -23.92
C ILE A 158 -18.23 13.22 -22.81
N LEU A 159 -17.40 12.19 -22.77
CA LEU A 159 -17.34 11.22 -21.67
C LEU A 159 -16.19 11.59 -20.74
N TYR A 160 -16.45 11.53 -19.45
CA TYR A 160 -15.45 11.69 -18.40
C TYR A 160 -15.17 10.34 -17.75
N HIS A 161 -13.91 10.06 -17.51
CA HIS A 161 -13.44 8.85 -16.87
C HIS A 161 -12.66 9.19 -15.60
N ALA A 162 -12.92 8.43 -14.55
CA ALA A 162 -12.06 8.39 -13.39
C ALA A 162 -11.45 6.99 -13.30
N VAL A 163 -10.14 6.94 -13.19
CA VAL A 163 -9.36 5.69 -13.11
C VAL A 163 -8.70 5.66 -11.74
N PHE A 164 -8.91 4.58 -11.00
CA PHE A 164 -8.30 4.39 -9.68
C PHE A 164 -7.77 2.95 -9.55
N PRO A 165 -6.45 2.80 -9.49
CA PRO A 165 -5.83 1.51 -9.23
C PRO A 165 -5.96 1.15 -7.74
N PHE A 166 -6.16 -0.14 -7.46
CA PHE A 166 -6.20 -0.68 -6.11
C PHE A 166 -5.70 -2.13 -6.09
N LYS A 167 -5.33 -2.60 -4.90
CA LYS A 167 -4.87 -3.98 -4.70
C LYS A 167 -5.85 -4.75 -3.84
N VAL A 168 -5.98 -6.03 -4.11
CA VAL A 168 -6.82 -6.96 -3.36
C VAL A 168 -5.95 -8.06 -2.77
N GLY A 169 -6.18 -8.40 -1.49
CA GLY A 169 -5.45 -9.47 -0.81
C GLY A 169 -3.99 -9.11 -0.49
N SER A 170 -3.68 -7.82 -0.42
CA SER A 170 -2.36 -7.37 -0.01
C SER A 170 -2.38 -6.85 1.41
N ALA A 171 -2.24 -7.72 2.39
CA ALA A 171 -1.77 -7.31 3.71
C ALA A 171 -0.36 -6.74 3.54
N GLY A 172 -0.30 -5.46 3.19
CA GLY A 172 0.96 -4.81 2.84
C GLY A 172 1.87 -4.71 4.03
N TYR A 173 2.80 -5.65 4.17
CA TYR A 173 3.90 -5.53 5.14
C TYR A 173 4.76 -4.28 4.90
N GLY A 174 4.50 -3.53 3.83
CA GLY A 174 5.21 -2.30 3.48
C GLY A 174 6.72 -2.51 3.45
N TYR A 175 7.46 -1.46 3.72
CA TYR A 175 8.94 -1.51 3.81
C TYR A 175 9.47 -1.88 5.20
N TRP A 176 8.60 -2.26 6.16
CA TRP A 176 9.00 -2.60 7.53
C TRP A 176 10.10 -3.66 7.62
N PRO A 177 10.04 -4.80 6.88
CA PRO A 177 11.10 -5.80 6.95
C PRO A 177 12.42 -5.27 6.40
N LEU A 178 12.40 -4.43 5.38
CA LEU A 178 13.59 -3.81 4.81
C LEU A 178 14.21 -2.79 5.79
N ILE A 179 13.39 -1.99 6.46
CA ILE A 179 13.85 -1.05 7.51
C ILE A 179 14.50 -1.81 8.66
N LEU A 180 13.85 -2.90 9.13
CA LEU A 180 14.41 -3.75 10.19
C LEU A 180 15.74 -4.36 9.75
N LEU A 181 15.84 -4.85 8.51
CA LEU A 181 17.07 -5.41 7.96
C LEU A 181 18.19 -4.36 7.93
N VAL A 182 17.94 -3.14 7.49
CA VAL A 182 18.91 -2.04 7.47
C VAL A 182 19.37 -1.70 8.89
N ILE A 183 18.47 -1.59 9.86
CA ILE A 183 18.81 -1.33 11.26
C ILE A 183 19.69 -2.43 11.82
N LEU A 184 19.37 -3.69 11.54
CA LEU A 184 20.13 -4.85 12.01
C LEU A 184 21.53 -4.88 11.38
N LEU A 185 21.65 -4.55 10.11
CA LEU A 185 22.91 -4.46 9.38
C LEU A 185 23.81 -3.34 9.93
N LEU A 186 23.24 -2.17 10.25
CA LEU A 186 23.96 -1.07 10.89
C LEU A 186 24.42 -1.44 12.30
N GLN A 187 23.62 -2.16 13.07
CA GLN A 187 24.02 -2.66 14.40
C GLN A 187 25.14 -3.68 14.30
N LEU A 188 25.10 -4.59 13.33
CA LEU A 188 26.16 -5.56 13.04
C LEU A 188 27.47 -4.86 12.67
N LEU A 189 27.44 -3.89 11.76
CA LEU A 189 28.61 -3.12 11.36
C LEU A 189 29.21 -2.38 12.55
N LYS A 190 28.39 -1.81 13.43
CA LYS A 190 28.83 -1.17 14.66
C LYS A 190 29.49 -2.16 15.62
N MET A 191 28.93 -3.36 15.76
CA MET A 191 29.47 -4.40 16.63
C MET A 191 30.85 -4.90 16.12
N ILE A 192 30.98 -5.04 14.79
CA ILE A 192 32.25 -5.41 14.15
C ILE A 192 33.29 -4.29 14.34
N SER A 193 32.94 -3.03 14.09
CA SER A 193 33.85 -1.89 14.19
C SER A 193 34.33 -1.61 15.61
N GLN A 194 33.55 -1.98 16.62
CA GLN A 194 33.92 -1.83 18.04
C GLN A 194 34.66 -3.05 18.63
N GLY A 195 35.06 -4.03 17.79
CA GLY A 195 35.76 -5.24 18.26
C GLY A 195 34.88 -6.15 19.13
N GLY A 196 33.57 -6.01 19.06
CA GLY A 196 32.62 -6.79 19.87
C GLY A 196 32.72 -8.29 19.61
N LEU A 197 32.99 -8.69 18.36
CA LEU A 197 33.22 -10.09 17.99
C LEU A 197 34.44 -10.71 18.68
N GLN A 198 35.53 -9.93 18.83
CA GLN A 198 36.73 -10.41 19.55
C GLN A 198 36.46 -10.62 21.03
N LYS A 199 35.62 -9.79 21.66
CA LYS A 199 35.24 -9.95 23.08
C LYS A 199 34.33 -11.16 23.28
N ILE A 200 33.40 -11.42 22.36
CA ILE A 200 32.52 -12.59 22.43
C ILE A 200 33.34 -13.88 22.19
N ALA A 201 34.18 -13.88 21.17
CA ALA A 201 35.07 -15.02 20.88
C ALA A 201 36.05 -15.31 22.03
N GLY A 202 36.61 -14.27 22.67
CA GLY A 202 37.43 -14.42 23.84
C GLY A 202 36.68 -15.01 25.05
N LYS A 203 35.46 -14.59 25.27
CA LYS A 203 34.60 -15.11 26.36
C LYS A 203 34.21 -16.57 26.15
N LEU A 204 33.85 -16.94 24.91
CA LEU A 204 33.58 -18.34 24.55
C LEU A 204 34.80 -19.26 24.71
N ARG A 205 36.00 -18.80 24.27
CA ARG A 205 37.22 -19.56 24.49
C ARG A 205 37.56 -19.75 25.97
N ALA A 206 37.38 -18.72 26.80
CA ALA A 206 37.60 -18.81 28.25
C ALA A 206 36.66 -19.79 28.93
N THR A 207 35.38 -19.85 28.47
CA THR A 207 34.38 -20.81 29.01
C THR A 207 34.75 -22.24 28.64
N MET A 208 35.13 -22.47 27.37
CA MET A 208 35.56 -23.80 26.90
C MET A 208 36.82 -24.30 27.58
N ASP A 209 37.77 -23.42 27.86
CA ASP A 209 39.04 -23.79 28.56
C ASP A 209 38.79 -24.09 30.04
N SER A 210 37.84 -23.38 30.66
CA SER A 210 37.39 -23.66 32.04
C SER A 210 36.70 -25.05 32.15
N ASP A 211 35.83 -25.41 31.22
CA ASP A 211 35.18 -26.73 31.20
C ASP A 211 36.19 -27.85 30.98
N ARG A 212 37.16 -27.65 30.11
CA ARG A 212 38.25 -28.61 29.85
C ARG A 212 39.13 -28.86 31.09
N LYS A 213 39.41 -27.82 31.86
CA LYS A 213 40.16 -27.95 33.13
C LYS A 213 39.37 -28.63 34.22
N ASN A 214 38.07 -28.42 34.27
CA ASN A 214 37.20 -29.09 35.25
C ASN A 214 37.05 -30.58 34.93
N THR A 215 36.93 -30.94 33.68
CA THR A 215 36.85 -32.34 33.24
C THR A 215 38.18 -33.09 33.52
N ALA A 216 39.33 -32.42 33.33
CA ALA A 216 40.64 -33.02 33.62
C ALA A 216 40.94 -33.16 35.15
N ARG A 217 40.30 -32.37 36.03
CA ARG A 217 40.38 -32.51 37.47
C ARG A 217 39.45 -33.58 38.06
N GLY A 218 38.35 -33.90 37.42
CA GLY A 218 37.43 -34.95 37.87
C GLY A 218 37.84 -36.36 37.47
N ALA A 219 38.92 -36.54 36.69
CA ALA A 219 39.45 -37.82 36.23
C ALA A 219 40.67 -38.32 36.98
N LYS A 220 40.99 -37.69 38.13
CA LYS A 220 42.00 -38.13 39.07
C LYS A 220 41.32 -38.52 40.39
#